data_5c168600620588dc105eaef0e8068ac3
#
_entry.id   5c168600620588dc105eaef0e8068ac3
#
_cell.length_a   1.000
_cell.length_b   1.000
_cell.length_c   1.000
_cell.angle_alpha   90.00
_cell.angle_beta   90.00
_cell.angle_gamma   90.00
#
_symmetry.space_group_name_H-M   'P 1'
#
loop_
_entity.id
_entity.type
_entity.pdbx_description
1 polymer ?
#
loop_
_entity_poly.entity_id
_entity_poly.type
_entity_poly.pdbx_seq_one_letter_code
_entity_poly.pdbx_strand_id
1 'polypeptide(L)'
;MSETDIVTFVNLCGFTEPLFMDMEHVKKASVFGRRAAPGALTFALAEGLIMQTGLIHGTGMAYLGGEMRIIAPVLEGDTLRVEVEVVDKRETKKPDRGIVTYAHRVLNQRDELVLEARIQRMIRRKTA
;
A
#
# COMPACT_ATOMS: atom_id res chain seq x y z
N MET A 1 2.51 -12.10 0.22
CA MET A 1 1.77 -11.94 -1.06
C MET A 1 1.50 -13.31 -1.65
N SER A 2 0.31 -13.81 -1.50
CA SER A 2 -0.07 -15.14 -2.01
C SER A 2 -0.70 -15.03 -3.40
N GLU A 3 -0.76 -16.17 -4.11
CA GLU A 3 -1.52 -16.26 -5.36
C GLU A 3 -2.99 -15.85 -5.14
N THR A 4 -3.59 -16.32 -4.04
CA THR A 4 -4.98 -15.98 -3.71
C THR A 4 -5.18 -14.48 -3.51
N ASP A 5 -4.23 -13.78 -2.88
CA ASP A 5 -4.28 -12.32 -2.74
C ASP A 5 -4.34 -11.64 -4.10
N ILE A 6 -3.46 -12.04 -5.01
CA ILE A 6 -3.37 -11.45 -6.35
C ILE A 6 -4.63 -11.75 -7.15
N VAL A 7 -5.05 -13.01 -7.19
CA VAL A 7 -6.24 -13.42 -7.96
C VAL A 7 -7.50 -12.72 -7.45
N THR A 8 -7.66 -12.65 -6.13
CA THR A 8 -8.81 -11.97 -5.51
C THR A 8 -8.85 -10.49 -5.90
N PHE A 9 -7.72 -9.81 -5.80
CA PHE A 9 -7.64 -8.39 -6.16
C PHE A 9 -7.90 -8.17 -7.65
N VAL A 10 -7.28 -8.98 -8.49
CA VAL A 10 -7.42 -8.88 -9.95
C VAL A 10 -8.88 -9.07 -10.36
N ASN A 11 -9.55 -10.06 -9.79
CA ASN A 11 -10.96 -10.32 -10.09
C ASN A 11 -11.88 -9.22 -9.55
N LEU A 12 -11.61 -8.74 -8.34
CA LEU A 12 -12.41 -7.67 -7.73
C LEU A 12 -12.31 -6.36 -8.51
N CYS A 13 -11.10 -6.01 -8.94
CA CYS A 13 -10.80 -4.72 -9.54
C CYS A 13 -10.78 -4.73 -11.08
N GLY A 14 -10.82 -5.91 -11.70
CA GLY A 14 -10.81 -6.02 -13.16
C GLY A 14 -9.44 -5.78 -13.79
N PHE A 15 -8.35 -6.15 -13.11
CA PHE A 15 -6.99 -6.03 -13.64
C PHE A 15 -6.68 -7.20 -14.59
N THR A 16 -7.35 -7.23 -15.74
CA THR A 16 -7.39 -8.38 -16.65
C THR A 16 -6.19 -8.47 -17.60
N GLU A 17 -5.03 -8.02 -17.20
CA GLU A 17 -3.81 -8.15 -17.99
C GLU A 17 -3.20 -9.56 -17.86
N PRO A 18 -2.68 -10.15 -18.95
CA PRO A 18 -2.05 -11.47 -18.89
C PRO A 18 -0.92 -11.57 -17.85
N LEU A 19 -0.21 -10.49 -17.60
CA LEU A 19 0.84 -10.41 -16.57
C LEU A 19 0.33 -10.85 -15.20
N PHE A 20 -0.94 -10.58 -14.88
CA PHE A 20 -1.54 -10.89 -13.58
C PHE A 20 -2.39 -12.16 -13.58
N MET A 21 -2.83 -12.61 -14.75
CA MET A 21 -3.86 -13.64 -14.90
C MET A 21 -3.36 -14.93 -15.54
N ASP A 22 -2.41 -14.84 -16.46
CA ASP A 22 -2.03 -15.97 -17.33
C ASP A 22 -0.62 -16.43 -17.02
N MET A 23 -0.52 -17.54 -16.30
CA MET A 23 0.77 -18.11 -15.91
C MET A 23 1.60 -18.61 -17.09
N GLU A 24 0.96 -19.04 -18.17
CA GLU A 24 1.68 -19.43 -19.37
C GLU A 24 2.33 -18.22 -20.05
N HIS A 25 1.60 -17.09 -20.08
CA HIS A 25 2.16 -15.82 -20.54
C HIS A 25 3.33 -15.38 -19.64
N VAL A 26 3.15 -15.45 -18.32
CA VAL A 26 4.18 -15.07 -17.35
C VAL A 26 5.46 -15.86 -17.56
N LYS A 27 5.38 -17.17 -17.76
CA LYS A 27 6.54 -18.03 -17.99
C LYS A 27 7.27 -17.72 -19.30
N LYS A 28 6.53 -17.33 -20.35
CA LYS A 28 7.08 -17.12 -21.69
C LYS A 28 7.54 -15.69 -21.94
N ALA A 29 6.83 -14.71 -21.44
CA ALA A 29 6.98 -13.31 -21.85
C ALA A 29 7.25 -12.33 -20.70
N SER A 30 6.93 -12.67 -19.46
CA SER A 30 7.18 -11.77 -18.33
C SER A 30 8.66 -11.76 -17.97
N VAL A 31 9.19 -10.55 -17.77
CA VAL A 31 10.56 -10.36 -17.29
C VAL A 31 10.77 -10.90 -15.88
N PHE A 32 9.69 -11.10 -15.12
CA PHE A 32 9.76 -11.57 -13.73
C PHE A 32 9.75 -13.10 -13.60
N GLY A 33 9.26 -13.83 -14.59
CA GLY A 33 9.15 -15.29 -14.57
C GLY A 33 8.17 -15.85 -13.54
N ARG A 34 7.54 -14.98 -12.76
CA ARG A 34 6.58 -15.30 -11.69
C ARG A 34 5.43 -14.30 -11.73
N ARG A 35 4.30 -14.68 -11.12
CA ARG A 35 3.15 -13.78 -11.02
C ARG A 35 3.52 -12.55 -10.20
N ALA A 36 3.35 -11.37 -10.78
CA ALA A 36 3.58 -10.10 -10.12
C ALA A 36 2.28 -9.59 -9.50
N ALA A 37 2.39 -8.93 -8.35
CA ALA A 37 1.26 -8.22 -7.76
C ALA A 37 1.09 -6.86 -8.43
N PRO A 38 -0.14 -6.44 -8.75
CA PRO A 38 -0.38 -5.06 -9.13
C PRO A 38 0.13 -4.09 -8.05
N GLY A 39 0.73 -2.98 -8.46
CA GLY A 39 1.25 -1.99 -7.50
C GLY A 39 0.18 -1.46 -6.56
N ALA A 40 -1.05 -1.30 -7.06
CA ALA A 40 -2.19 -0.89 -6.24
C ALA A 40 -2.51 -1.91 -5.14
N LEU A 41 -2.34 -3.20 -5.40
CA LEU A 41 -2.52 -4.25 -4.37
C LEU A 41 -1.44 -4.14 -3.30
N THR A 42 -0.20 -3.97 -3.68
CA THR A 42 0.91 -3.79 -2.72
C THR A 42 0.64 -2.60 -1.81
N PHE A 43 0.20 -1.49 -2.38
CA PHE A 43 -0.17 -0.31 -1.61
C PHE A 43 -1.34 -0.59 -0.66
N ALA A 44 -2.40 -1.24 -1.16
CA ALA A 44 -3.58 -1.54 -0.34
C ALA A 44 -3.24 -2.47 0.83
N LEU A 45 -2.40 -3.48 0.61
CA LEU A 45 -1.95 -4.38 1.69
C LEU A 45 -1.11 -3.64 2.73
N ALA A 46 -0.21 -2.75 2.30
CA ALA A 46 0.58 -1.92 3.20
C ALA A 46 -0.32 -1.02 4.06
N GLU A 47 -1.32 -0.39 3.44
CA GLU A 47 -2.33 0.39 4.16
C GLU A 47 -3.06 -0.46 5.20
N GLY A 48 -3.44 -1.68 4.84
CA GLY A 48 -4.10 -2.60 5.76
C GLY A 48 -3.22 -2.98 6.95
N LEU A 49 -1.93 -3.21 6.72
CA LEU A 49 -0.98 -3.50 7.81
C LEU A 49 -0.87 -2.31 8.77
N ILE A 50 -0.88 -1.09 8.24
CA ILE A 50 -0.87 0.13 9.06
C ILE A 50 -2.15 0.23 9.89
N MET A 51 -3.31 -0.04 9.29
CA MET A 51 -4.60 -0.04 10.00
C MET A 51 -4.60 -1.03 11.17
N GLN A 52 -3.99 -2.21 10.98
CA GLN A 52 -3.91 -3.25 12.01
C GLN A 52 -3.06 -2.86 13.22
N THR A 53 -2.19 -1.86 13.09
CA THR A 53 -1.42 -1.35 14.24
C THR A 53 -2.25 -0.55 15.21
N GLY A 54 -3.43 -0.12 14.81
CA GLY A 54 -4.26 0.77 15.61
C GLY A 54 -3.84 2.25 15.55
N LEU A 55 -2.84 2.59 14.76
CA LEU A 55 -2.26 3.94 14.71
C LEU A 55 -3.30 5.05 14.51
N ILE A 56 -4.31 4.79 13.67
CA ILE A 56 -5.38 5.76 13.40
C ILE A 56 -6.75 5.24 13.83
N HIS A 57 -6.78 4.26 14.72
CA HIS A 57 -8.04 3.65 15.17
C HIS A 57 -8.96 4.70 15.82
N GLY A 58 -10.14 4.85 15.27
CA GLY A 58 -11.14 5.80 15.75
C GLY A 58 -10.81 7.27 15.50
N THR A 59 -9.65 7.59 14.92
CA THR A 59 -9.23 8.98 14.67
C THR A 59 -9.13 9.32 13.19
N GLY A 60 -8.98 8.33 12.33
CA GLY A 60 -8.97 8.54 10.89
C GLY A 60 -10.32 9.06 10.40
N MET A 61 -10.32 10.16 9.69
CA MET A 61 -11.53 10.80 9.16
C MET A 61 -11.63 10.67 7.65
N ALA A 62 -10.53 10.86 6.94
CA ALA A 62 -10.51 10.79 5.48
C ALA A 62 -9.09 10.58 4.95
N TYR A 63 -9.00 9.80 3.88
CA TYR A 63 -7.81 9.75 3.05
C TYR A 63 -7.87 10.92 2.07
N LEU A 64 -6.83 11.74 2.04
CA LEU A 64 -6.83 12.95 1.22
C LEU A 64 -6.04 12.79 -0.07
N GLY A 65 -5.10 11.87 -0.12
CA GLY A 65 -4.28 11.64 -1.28
C GLY A 65 -2.80 11.60 -0.95
N GLY A 66 -1.98 11.64 -1.98
CA GLY A 66 -0.55 11.60 -1.82
C GLY A 66 0.14 11.09 -3.07
N GLU A 67 1.40 10.71 -2.90
CA GLU A 67 2.23 10.16 -3.95
C GLU A 67 2.66 8.75 -3.57
N MET A 68 2.70 7.87 -4.55
CA MET A 68 3.15 6.50 -4.40
C MET A 68 4.09 6.16 -5.55
N ARG A 69 5.18 5.47 -5.24
CA ARG A 69 6.14 5.01 -6.24
C ARG A 69 6.42 3.54 -6.03
N ILE A 70 6.33 2.76 -7.10
CA ILE A 70 6.79 1.36 -7.10
C ILE A 70 8.27 1.37 -7.44
N ILE A 71 9.08 0.85 -6.53
CA ILE A 71 10.54 0.81 -6.67
C ILE A 71 10.99 -0.51 -7.26
N ALA A 72 10.37 -1.61 -6.85
CA ALA A 72 10.68 -2.95 -7.32
C ALA A 72 9.43 -3.80 -7.36
N PRO A 73 9.36 -4.82 -8.21
CA PRO A 73 8.20 -5.69 -8.30
C PRO A 73 8.02 -6.50 -7.02
N VAL A 74 6.75 -6.70 -6.64
CA VAL A 74 6.37 -7.66 -5.61
C VAL A 74 5.82 -8.89 -6.31
N LEU A 75 6.38 -10.02 -6.02
CA LEU A 75 6.04 -11.29 -6.67
C LEU A 75 5.28 -12.19 -5.71
N GLU A 76 4.53 -13.12 -6.29
CA GLU A 76 3.92 -14.20 -5.53
C GLU A 76 4.95 -14.87 -4.64
N GLY A 77 4.62 -15.05 -3.37
CA GLY A 77 5.51 -15.64 -2.36
C GLY A 77 6.30 -14.62 -1.54
N ASP A 78 6.37 -13.37 -1.95
CA ASP A 78 7.06 -12.35 -1.18
C ASP A 78 6.34 -12.06 0.14
N THR A 79 7.12 -11.78 1.18
CA THR A 79 6.63 -11.33 2.48
C THR A 79 6.92 -9.85 2.63
N LEU A 80 5.89 -9.09 2.95
CA LEU A 80 5.99 -7.63 3.04
C LEU A 80 5.93 -7.17 4.49
N ARG A 81 6.69 -6.13 4.81
CA ARG A 81 6.51 -5.34 6.01
C ARG A 81 6.49 -3.86 5.64
N VAL A 82 5.86 -3.07 6.47
CA VAL A 82 5.77 -1.63 6.24
C VAL A 82 6.35 -0.87 7.42
N GLU A 83 7.12 0.15 7.12
CA GLU A 83 7.58 1.16 8.07
C GLU A 83 6.80 2.44 7.80
N VAL A 84 6.25 3.04 8.85
CA VAL A 84 5.48 4.28 8.75
C VAL A 84 6.04 5.32 9.69
N GLU A 85 6.15 6.56 9.20
CA GLU A 85 6.66 7.68 9.96
C GLU A 85 5.75 8.89 9.73
N VAL A 86 5.42 9.60 10.80
CA VAL A 86 4.74 10.89 10.69
C VAL A 86 5.79 11.93 10.33
N VAL A 87 5.66 12.54 9.15
CA VAL A 87 6.65 13.49 8.64
C VAL A 87 6.17 14.93 8.67
N ASP A 88 4.86 15.15 8.79
CA ASP A 88 4.29 16.49 8.90
C ASP A 88 2.92 16.43 9.56
N LYS A 89 2.58 17.51 10.27
CA LYS A 89 1.26 17.74 10.86
C LYS A 89 0.90 19.20 10.66
N ARG A 90 -0.33 19.46 10.26
CA ARG A 90 -0.81 20.84 10.18
C ARG A 90 -2.24 20.98 10.66
N GLU A 91 -2.56 22.13 11.18
CA GLU A 91 -3.90 22.47 11.60
C GLU A 91 -4.76 22.83 10.40
N THR A 92 -6.07 22.74 10.58
CA THR A 92 -7.06 23.19 9.60
C THR A 92 -7.88 24.32 10.21
N LYS A 93 -8.76 24.90 9.40
CA LYS A 93 -9.71 25.92 9.88
C LYS A 93 -10.67 25.37 10.93
N LYS A 94 -10.85 24.05 10.99
CA LYS A 94 -11.72 23.39 11.96
C LYS A 94 -10.88 22.84 13.12
N PRO A 95 -11.23 23.17 14.37
CA PRO A 95 -10.39 22.85 15.51
C PRO A 95 -10.41 21.36 15.91
N ASP A 96 -11.37 20.58 15.42
CA ASP A 96 -11.53 19.17 15.77
C ASP A 96 -10.68 18.23 14.93
N ARG A 97 -9.97 18.74 13.92
CA ARG A 97 -9.23 17.94 12.96
C ARG A 97 -7.93 18.58 12.52
N GLY A 98 -7.02 17.75 12.07
CA GLY A 98 -5.78 18.18 11.46
C GLY A 98 -5.44 17.30 10.25
N ILE A 99 -4.42 17.70 9.52
CA ILE A 99 -3.90 16.91 8.40
C ILE A 99 -2.53 16.37 8.79
N VAL A 100 -2.36 15.06 8.68
CA VAL A 100 -1.12 14.37 9.01
C VAL A 100 -0.57 13.75 7.73
N THR A 101 0.71 13.95 7.49
CA THR A 101 1.42 13.33 6.39
C THR A 101 2.26 12.17 6.94
N TYR A 102 2.06 11.00 6.35
CA TYR A 102 2.80 9.79 6.70
C TYR A 102 3.72 9.41 5.54
N ALA A 103 4.95 9.05 5.87
CA ALA A 103 5.84 8.41 4.92
C ALA A 103 5.77 6.89 5.14
N HIS A 104 5.54 6.15 4.06
CA HIS A 104 5.48 4.69 4.07
C HIS A 104 6.67 4.13 3.30
N ARG A 105 7.30 3.11 3.86
CA ARG A 105 8.31 2.30 3.17
C ARG A 105 7.89 0.85 3.29
N VAL A 106 7.70 0.20 2.15
CA VAL A 106 7.33 -1.22 2.10
C VAL A 106 8.55 -2.01 1.65
N LEU A 107 8.91 -3.00 2.43
CA LEU A 107 10.09 -3.83 2.21
C LEU A 107 9.68 -5.29 2.06
N ASN A 108 10.44 -6.05 1.25
CA ASN A 108 10.22 -7.48 1.13
C ASN A 108 11.07 -8.26 2.16
N GLN A 109 11.06 -9.59 2.08
CA GLN A 109 11.78 -10.47 3.00
C GLN A 109 13.30 -10.34 2.94
N ARG A 110 13.84 -9.72 1.89
CA ARG A 110 15.26 -9.44 1.72
C ARG A 110 15.64 -8.01 2.13
N ASP A 111 14.71 -7.30 2.80
CA ASP A 111 14.84 -5.89 3.15
C ASP A 111 15.05 -4.94 1.96
N GLU A 112 14.59 -5.37 0.79
CA GLU A 112 14.58 -4.51 -0.39
C GLU A 112 13.36 -3.59 -0.34
N LEU A 113 13.56 -2.30 -0.63
CA LEU A 113 12.47 -1.35 -0.76
C LEU A 113 11.70 -1.65 -2.04
N VAL A 114 10.41 -1.90 -1.92
CA VAL A 114 9.55 -2.23 -3.07
C VAL A 114 8.54 -1.12 -3.37
N LEU A 115 8.17 -0.33 -2.38
CA LEU A 115 7.24 0.78 -2.53
C LEU A 115 7.57 1.86 -1.52
N GLU A 116 7.45 3.11 -1.94
CA GLU A 116 7.48 4.25 -1.01
C GLU A 116 6.29 5.16 -1.31
N ALA A 117 5.77 5.82 -0.29
CA ALA A 117 4.63 6.71 -0.42
C ALA A 117 4.67 7.83 0.61
N ARG A 118 4.07 8.95 0.25
CA ARG A 118 3.73 10.03 1.18
C ARG A 118 2.23 10.27 1.08
N ILE A 119 1.53 10.04 2.18
CA ILE A 119 0.06 10.00 2.22
C ILE A 119 -0.42 11.01 3.23
N GLN A 120 -1.39 11.81 2.83
CA GLN A 120 -2.07 12.76 3.71
C GLN A 120 -3.41 12.19 4.14
N ARG A 121 -3.68 12.27 5.44
CA ARG A 121 -4.97 11.90 6.04
C ARG A 121 -5.48 13.02 6.91
N MET A 122 -6.79 13.19 6.91
CA MET A 122 -7.47 14.00 7.90
C MET A 122 -7.67 13.17 9.15
N ILE A 123 -7.19 13.67 10.27
CA ILE A 123 -7.17 12.94 11.55
C ILE A 123 -7.89 13.79 12.58
N ARG A 124 -8.71 13.16 13.42
CA ARG A 124 -9.36 13.80 14.56
C ARG A 124 -8.31 14.25 15.57
N ARG A 125 -8.45 15.46 16.04
CA ARG A 125 -7.60 15.99 17.12
C ARG A 125 -8.08 15.50 18.47
N LYS A 126 -7.16 15.43 19.42
CA LYS A 126 -7.54 15.25 20.82
C LYS A 126 -8.38 16.46 21.25
N THR A 127 -9.50 16.18 21.88
CA THR A 127 -10.26 17.23 22.55
C THR A 127 -9.58 17.53 23.88
N ALA A 128 -9.46 18.81 24.16
CA ALA A 128 -8.90 19.25 25.44
C ALA A 128 -9.82 18.85 26.61
#